data_fabe3f23726b8d28ee30d9d7547b2ffa
#
_entry.id   fabe3f23726b8d28ee30d9d7547b2ffa
#
_cell.length_a   1.000
_cell.length_b   1.000
_cell.length_c   1.000
_cell.angle_alpha   90.00
_cell.angle_beta   90.00
_cell.angle_gamma   90.00
#
_symmetry.space_group_name_H-M   'P 1'
#
loop_
_entity.id
_entity.type
_entity.pdbx_description
1 polymer ?
#
loop_
_entity_poly.entity_id
_entity_poly.type
_entity_poly.pdbx_seq_one_letter_code
_entity_poly.pdbx_strand_id
1 'polypeptide(L)'
;AFLAYERFPNGGYYESLQGELPKSDLPKLYEYLEAKKNAMLTIHSFRISNEYVHSVYFYDRKKNLVLTSGDDGGLRQFAPDAFYDAGWQETYWEQGSRGRLVSRTAELYESGQEHVLSIFYETKDRNVLIINLSAEKLYRDMVDRLSGSDDTYIVSSDGRIVLHGDTRRLHRPMLAFLPDDAREAIGSQGYFVVRDGAGARLISHSASPQLGWTLINVSDLRAVSESTASLRRTIVLSAGVVLFLSIALAYVSSKSLYRPVTRLKALAGIRHAGTPGEQDEFGHIGRFVQMTVQERDYYKEKLKESFPVHREQFKRSLLRRRAMSLDEIKQKTAYFGIDIDPRGLAVFALMWDGENGDAGCSNTGSNDPEYGNIESRDSACGTTVGD
;
A
#
# COMPACT_ATOMS: atom_id res chain seq x y z
N ALA A 1 0.60 31.17 -37.98
CA ALA A 1 1.83 31.90 -38.28
C ALA A 1 2.42 31.46 -39.63
N PHE A 2 2.67 30.17 -39.86
CA PHE A 2 3.27 29.68 -41.12
C PHE A 2 2.43 30.03 -42.35
N LEU A 3 1.10 29.81 -42.32
CA LEU A 3 0.24 30.16 -43.45
C LEU A 3 0.32 31.63 -43.85
N ALA A 4 0.51 32.53 -42.88
CA ALA A 4 0.69 33.95 -43.17
C ALA A 4 2.06 34.22 -43.83
N TYR A 5 3.11 33.53 -43.37
CA TYR A 5 4.44 33.65 -43.95
C TYR A 5 4.53 33.00 -45.35
N GLU A 6 3.88 31.88 -45.57
CA GLU A 6 3.84 31.15 -46.84
C GLU A 6 3.09 31.94 -47.94
N ARG A 7 2.24 32.91 -47.58
CA ARG A 7 1.56 33.81 -48.57
C ARG A 7 2.51 34.64 -49.39
N PHE A 8 3.73 34.85 -48.92
CA PHE A 8 4.71 35.70 -49.62
C PHE A 8 5.64 34.86 -50.51
N PRO A 9 5.25 34.53 -51.76
CA PRO A 9 6.06 33.70 -52.65
C PRO A 9 7.38 34.37 -53.04
N ASN A 10 7.37 35.71 -53.07
CA ASN A 10 8.52 36.51 -53.43
C ASN A 10 9.31 37.01 -52.21
N GLY A 11 9.26 36.28 -51.11
CA GLY A 11 10.00 36.64 -49.86
C GLY A 11 11.51 36.79 -50.10
N GLY A 12 12.09 36.03 -51.02
CA GLY A 12 13.47 36.19 -51.44
C GLY A 12 13.78 37.57 -52.07
N TYR A 13 12.80 38.17 -52.66
CA TYR A 13 12.92 39.56 -53.16
C TYR A 13 13.17 40.53 -52.02
N TYR A 14 12.41 40.43 -50.94
CA TYR A 14 12.60 41.27 -49.74
C TYR A 14 13.90 40.97 -48.99
N GLU A 15 14.36 39.73 -49.02
CA GLU A 15 15.64 39.31 -48.39
C GLU A 15 16.86 39.81 -49.19
N SER A 16 16.71 39.91 -50.49
CA SER A 16 17.81 40.36 -51.38
C SER A 16 17.96 41.86 -51.48
N LEU A 17 16.99 42.63 -51.00
CA LEU A 17 17.03 44.09 -51.06
C LEU A 17 18.08 44.66 -50.11
N GLN A 18 19.24 44.98 -50.62
CA GLN A 18 20.28 45.73 -49.93
C GLN A 18 20.16 47.24 -50.28
N GLY A 19 19.42 47.98 -49.41
CA GLY A 19 19.61 49.43 -49.33
C GLY A 19 18.49 50.33 -49.77
N GLU A 20 17.92 50.27 -50.95
CA GLU A 20 16.88 51.23 -51.41
C GLU A 20 15.62 50.54 -51.91
N LEU A 21 14.61 50.57 -51.06
CA LEU A 21 13.27 50.09 -51.39
C LEU A 21 12.42 51.16 -52.02
N PRO A 22 11.66 50.84 -53.07
CA PRO A 22 10.59 51.72 -53.54
C PRO A 22 9.59 51.99 -52.42
N LYS A 23 9.22 53.24 -52.18
CA LYS A 23 8.28 53.59 -51.07
C LYS A 23 6.95 52.88 -51.19
N SER A 24 6.56 52.40 -52.35
CA SER A 24 5.35 51.60 -52.62
C SER A 24 5.42 50.17 -51.97
N ASP A 25 6.60 49.65 -51.78
CA ASP A 25 6.78 48.26 -51.27
C ASP A 25 7.03 48.18 -49.75
N LEU A 26 7.23 49.33 -49.10
CA LEU A 26 7.42 49.38 -47.63
C LEU A 26 6.31 48.73 -46.83
N PRO A 27 5.00 48.92 -47.12
CA PRO A 27 3.94 48.22 -46.35
C PRO A 27 4.01 46.69 -46.49
N LYS A 28 4.27 46.21 -47.72
CA LYS A 28 4.40 44.79 -48.02
C LYS A 28 5.63 44.16 -47.32
N LEU A 29 6.74 44.90 -47.30
CA LEU A 29 7.93 44.48 -46.57
C LEU A 29 7.62 44.37 -45.09
N TYR A 30 6.92 45.32 -44.49
CA TYR A 30 6.54 45.27 -43.08
C TYR A 30 5.69 44.05 -42.79
N GLU A 31 4.63 43.79 -43.57
CA GLU A 31 3.79 42.60 -43.45
C GLU A 31 4.59 41.30 -43.59
N TYR A 32 5.54 41.25 -44.51
CA TYR A 32 6.43 40.10 -44.69
C TYR A 32 7.31 39.87 -43.46
N LEU A 33 7.97 40.92 -42.95
CA LEU A 33 8.84 40.83 -41.77
C LEU A 33 8.07 40.44 -40.52
N GLU A 34 6.86 40.93 -40.34
CA GLU A 34 5.98 40.56 -39.24
C GLU A 34 5.55 39.10 -39.35
N ALA A 35 5.12 38.65 -40.53
CA ALA A 35 4.76 37.25 -40.74
C ALA A 35 5.93 36.30 -40.53
N LYS A 36 7.14 36.67 -40.96
CA LYS A 36 8.37 35.93 -40.73
C LYS A 36 8.71 35.86 -39.25
N LYS A 37 8.69 36.99 -38.54
CA LYS A 37 8.90 37.04 -37.11
C LYS A 37 7.93 36.11 -36.36
N ASN A 38 6.65 36.17 -36.71
CA ASN A 38 5.63 35.33 -36.09
C ASN A 38 5.84 33.82 -36.37
N ALA A 39 6.31 33.46 -37.57
CA ALA A 39 6.69 32.10 -37.90
C ALA A 39 7.88 31.62 -37.04
N MET A 40 8.93 32.45 -36.93
CA MET A 40 10.10 32.15 -36.10
C MET A 40 9.74 32.00 -34.61
N LEU A 41 8.90 32.89 -34.07
CA LEU A 41 8.42 32.81 -32.69
C LEU A 41 7.59 31.55 -32.47
N THR A 42 6.83 31.11 -33.46
CA THR A 42 6.06 29.84 -33.35
C THR A 42 6.98 28.63 -33.26
N ILE A 43 8.04 28.59 -34.09
CA ILE A 43 9.07 27.54 -34.03
C ILE A 43 9.72 27.53 -32.63
N HIS A 44 10.09 28.70 -32.16
CA HIS A 44 10.73 28.84 -30.85
C HIS A 44 9.82 28.42 -29.70
N SER A 45 8.57 28.89 -29.70
CA SER A 45 7.60 28.49 -28.66
C SER A 45 7.37 26.98 -28.64
N PHE A 46 7.29 26.34 -29.80
CA PHE A 46 7.17 24.90 -29.89
C PHE A 46 8.39 24.20 -29.29
N ARG A 47 9.60 24.67 -29.60
CA ARG A 47 10.83 24.10 -29.05
C ARG A 47 10.89 24.19 -27.51
N ILE A 48 10.62 25.37 -26.93
CA ILE A 48 10.72 25.59 -25.50
C ILE A 48 9.58 24.94 -24.70
N SER A 49 8.44 24.67 -25.34
CA SER A 49 7.29 24.06 -24.71
C SER A 49 7.45 22.54 -24.52
N ASN A 50 8.47 21.93 -25.11
CA ASN A 50 8.70 20.51 -25.05
C ASN A 50 10.18 20.23 -24.80
N GLU A 51 10.48 19.65 -23.65
CA GLU A 51 11.85 19.37 -23.20
C GLU A 51 12.63 18.38 -24.07
N TYR A 52 11.91 17.52 -24.81
CA TYR A 52 12.54 16.56 -25.71
C TYR A 52 12.92 17.19 -27.04
N VAL A 53 12.37 18.37 -27.40
CA VAL A 53 12.68 19.04 -28.66
C VAL A 53 14.02 19.75 -28.54
N HIS A 54 15.00 19.22 -29.26
CA HIS A 54 16.33 19.78 -29.38
C HIS A 54 16.34 21.05 -30.26
N SER A 55 15.89 20.93 -31.51
CA SER A 55 15.85 22.00 -32.46
C SER A 55 14.69 21.84 -33.45
N VAL A 56 14.25 22.94 -34.04
CA VAL A 56 13.19 22.95 -35.05
C VAL A 56 13.65 23.78 -36.25
N TYR A 57 13.52 23.21 -37.44
CA TYR A 57 13.85 23.89 -38.68
C TYR A 57 12.61 23.97 -39.56
N PHE A 58 12.49 25.09 -40.28
CA PHE A 58 11.48 25.29 -41.31
C PHE A 58 12.16 25.69 -42.60
N TYR A 59 12.17 24.78 -43.57
CA TYR A 59 12.72 25.04 -44.89
C TYR A 59 11.62 25.53 -45.84
N ASP A 60 11.73 26.79 -46.22
CA ASP A 60 10.89 27.36 -47.27
C ASP A 60 11.56 27.20 -48.63
N ARG A 61 11.03 26.27 -49.43
CA ARG A 61 11.59 25.93 -50.74
C ARG A 61 11.47 27.08 -51.75
N LYS A 62 10.36 27.84 -51.68
CA LYS A 62 10.13 28.94 -52.61
C LYS A 62 11.05 30.11 -52.36
N LYS A 63 11.38 30.38 -51.11
CA LYS A 63 12.27 31.48 -50.72
C LYS A 63 13.74 31.04 -50.60
N ASN A 64 13.99 29.74 -50.74
CA ASN A 64 15.29 29.11 -50.51
C ASN A 64 15.91 29.52 -49.18
N LEU A 65 15.14 29.37 -48.11
CA LEU A 65 15.50 29.85 -46.78
C LEU A 65 15.18 28.84 -45.71
N VAL A 66 16.09 28.65 -44.76
CA VAL A 66 15.89 27.87 -43.57
C VAL A 66 15.73 28.79 -42.35
N LEU A 67 14.58 28.71 -41.70
CA LEU A 67 14.35 29.34 -40.39
C LEU A 67 14.59 28.29 -39.30
N THR A 68 15.34 28.63 -38.28
CA THR A 68 15.67 27.67 -37.22
C THR A 68 15.54 28.26 -35.82
N SER A 69 15.13 27.41 -34.88
CA SER A 69 15.35 27.61 -33.46
C SER A 69 16.26 26.49 -32.99
N GLY A 70 17.51 26.81 -32.70
CA GLY A 70 18.54 25.86 -32.25
C GLY A 70 18.45 25.53 -30.78
N ASP A 71 19.31 24.62 -30.34
CA ASP A 71 19.47 24.17 -28.95
C ASP A 71 19.89 25.32 -28.02
N ASP A 72 20.70 26.26 -28.53
CA ASP A 72 21.14 27.47 -27.86
C ASP A 72 20.01 28.52 -27.65
N GLY A 73 18.81 28.23 -28.15
CA GLY A 73 17.67 29.14 -28.07
C GLY A 73 17.72 30.27 -29.14
N GLY A 74 18.74 30.30 -29.99
CA GLY A 74 18.87 31.28 -31.05
C GLY A 74 17.83 31.08 -32.13
N LEU A 75 17.21 32.20 -32.56
CA LEU A 75 16.38 32.26 -33.76
C LEU A 75 17.22 32.79 -34.90
N ARG A 76 17.44 31.97 -35.91
CA ARG A 76 18.31 32.29 -37.02
C ARG A 76 17.68 31.94 -38.37
N GLN A 77 18.24 32.53 -39.40
CA GLN A 77 17.91 32.19 -40.77
C GLN A 77 19.19 31.92 -41.56
N PHE A 78 19.11 30.98 -42.49
CA PHE A 78 20.22 30.59 -43.34
C PHE A 78 19.74 30.33 -44.78
N ALA A 79 20.61 30.57 -45.75
CA ALA A 79 20.47 29.90 -47.02
C ALA A 79 20.72 28.39 -46.82
N PRO A 80 20.04 27.49 -47.54
CA PRO A 80 20.22 26.05 -47.34
C PRO A 80 21.67 25.57 -47.46
N ASP A 81 22.43 26.16 -48.36
CA ASP A 81 23.84 25.82 -48.61
C ASP A 81 24.79 26.35 -47.51
N ALA A 82 24.34 27.36 -46.75
CA ALA A 82 25.09 27.93 -45.62
C ALA A 82 24.58 27.45 -44.27
N PHE A 83 23.61 26.53 -44.25
CA PHE A 83 23.04 26.01 -43.02
C PHE A 83 23.98 24.99 -42.40
N TYR A 84 24.27 25.15 -41.11
CA TYR A 84 25.25 24.36 -40.40
C TYR A 84 24.94 22.87 -40.36
N ASP A 85 23.68 22.47 -40.28
CA ASP A 85 23.23 21.05 -40.23
C ASP A 85 22.81 20.62 -41.65
N ALA A 86 23.77 20.38 -42.55
CA ALA A 86 23.46 19.95 -43.91
C ALA A 86 22.88 18.54 -44.03
N GLY A 87 23.14 17.68 -43.06
CA GLY A 87 22.74 16.25 -43.07
C GLY A 87 21.22 16.01 -43.07
N TRP A 88 20.41 17.00 -42.69
CA TRP A 88 18.95 16.85 -42.77
C TRP A 88 18.43 16.71 -44.19
N GLN A 89 19.07 17.36 -45.17
CA GLN A 89 18.66 17.33 -46.59
C GLN A 89 18.80 15.91 -47.15
N GLU A 90 19.95 15.32 -46.98
CA GLU A 90 20.22 13.94 -47.39
C GLU A 90 19.23 12.97 -46.79
N THR A 91 19.05 13.04 -45.45
CA THR A 91 18.10 12.19 -44.70
C THR A 91 16.65 12.37 -45.21
N TYR A 92 16.24 13.62 -45.52
CA TYR A 92 14.90 13.89 -46.03
C TYR A 92 14.68 13.30 -47.43
N TRP A 93 15.67 13.44 -48.33
CA TRP A 93 15.56 12.93 -49.70
C TRP A 93 15.60 11.41 -49.76
N GLU A 94 16.36 10.76 -48.90
CA GLU A 94 16.41 9.31 -48.83
C GLU A 94 15.15 8.68 -48.25
N GLN A 95 14.56 9.28 -47.22
CA GLN A 95 13.49 8.64 -46.44
C GLN A 95 12.10 9.23 -46.67
N GLY A 96 12.01 10.41 -47.22
CA GLY A 96 10.75 11.10 -47.56
C GLY A 96 9.99 11.64 -46.33
N SER A 97 8.90 12.37 -46.61
CA SER A 97 8.11 13.14 -45.65
C SER A 97 7.01 12.34 -44.92
N ARG A 98 7.24 11.11 -44.55
CA ARG A 98 6.14 10.22 -44.05
C ARG A 98 5.91 10.26 -42.53
N GLY A 99 6.37 11.31 -41.83
CA GLY A 99 6.16 11.43 -40.37
C GLY A 99 6.83 10.33 -39.56
N ARG A 100 7.81 9.61 -40.13
CA ARG A 100 8.60 8.62 -39.45
C ARG A 100 9.69 9.28 -38.63
N LEU A 101 9.98 8.74 -37.45
CA LEU A 101 11.14 9.13 -36.69
C LEU A 101 12.40 8.51 -37.31
N VAL A 102 13.34 9.37 -37.69
CA VAL A 102 14.60 8.98 -38.31
C VAL A 102 15.75 9.35 -37.39
N SER A 103 16.56 8.36 -37.01
CA SER A 103 17.77 8.62 -36.24
C SER A 103 18.88 9.13 -37.11
N ARG A 104 19.46 10.27 -36.77
CA ARG A 104 20.61 10.85 -37.42
C ARG A 104 21.49 11.65 -36.47
N THR A 105 22.63 12.06 -36.94
CA THR A 105 23.50 13.01 -36.23
C THR A 105 23.23 14.41 -36.78
N ALA A 106 22.86 15.34 -35.93
CA ALA A 106 22.71 16.75 -36.26
C ALA A 106 23.97 17.52 -35.91
N GLU A 107 24.38 18.43 -36.77
CA GLU A 107 25.45 19.38 -36.48
C GLU A 107 24.91 20.56 -35.68
N LEU A 108 25.71 21.10 -34.76
CA LEU A 108 25.35 22.23 -33.91
C LEU A 108 25.94 23.52 -34.43
N TYR A 109 25.26 24.66 -34.18
CA TYR A 109 25.68 25.96 -34.70
C TYR A 109 27.08 26.40 -34.20
N GLU A 110 27.39 26.19 -32.93
CA GLU A 110 28.65 26.65 -32.34
C GLU A 110 29.81 25.65 -32.44
N SER A 111 29.58 24.47 -32.85
CA SER A 111 30.45 23.30 -33.05
C SER A 111 29.99 22.12 -32.23
N GLY A 112 30.11 20.94 -32.81
CA GLY A 112 29.71 19.68 -32.18
C GLY A 112 28.64 18.95 -32.97
N GLN A 113 28.31 17.81 -32.47
CA GLN A 113 27.31 16.95 -33.05
C GLN A 113 26.44 16.36 -31.95
N GLU A 114 25.14 16.24 -32.20
CA GLU A 114 24.22 15.56 -31.31
C GLU A 114 23.40 14.52 -32.08
N HIS A 115 23.14 13.41 -31.41
CA HIS A 115 22.24 12.40 -31.94
C HIS A 115 20.80 12.80 -31.71
N VAL A 116 20.05 12.90 -32.80
CA VAL A 116 18.66 13.33 -32.79
C VAL A 116 17.75 12.33 -33.50
N LEU A 117 16.51 12.35 -33.10
CA LEU A 117 15.42 11.73 -33.84
C LEU A 117 14.67 12.80 -34.58
N SER A 118 14.76 12.80 -35.89
CA SER A 118 14.15 13.81 -36.75
C SER A 118 12.81 13.36 -37.29
N ILE A 119 11.83 14.24 -37.24
CA ILE A 119 10.52 14.07 -37.84
C ILE A 119 10.42 15.10 -38.98
N PHE A 120 10.09 14.63 -40.18
CA PHE A 120 9.91 15.47 -41.36
C PHE A 120 8.42 15.56 -41.65
N TYR A 121 7.94 16.81 -41.77
CA TYR A 121 6.57 17.11 -42.14
C TYR A 121 6.55 18.06 -43.34
N GLU A 122 6.01 17.62 -44.49
CA GLU A 122 5.87 18.41 -45.66
C GLU A 122 4.54 19.16 -45.64
N THR A 123 4.58 20.50 -45.84
CA THR A 123 3.39 21.35 -45.93
C THR A 123 2.77 21.24 -47.33
N LYS A 124 1.57 21.82 -47.52
CA LYS A 124 0.88 21.85 -48.81
C LYS A 124 1.69 22.57 -49.88
N ASP A 125 2.50 23.56 -49.50
CA ASP A 125 3.37 24.32 -50.38
C ASP A 125 4.74 23.66 -50.62
N ARG A 126 4.89 22.40 -50.23
CA ARG A 126 6.13 21.62 -50.28
C ARG A 126 7.26 22.16 -49.43
N ASN A 127 6.97 23.03 -48.47
CA ASN A 127 7.92 23.43 -47.45
C ASN A 127 8.10 22.28 -46.43
N VAL A 128 9.25 22.21 -45.79
CA VAL A 128 9.56 21.12 -44.88
C VAL A 128 9.74 21.67 -43.47
N LEU A 129 8.94 21.17 -42.54
CA LEU A 129 9.16 21.35 -41.09
C LEU A 129 9.92 20.15 -40.57
N ILE A 130 11.05 20.38 -39.92
CA ILE A 130 11.91 19.38 -39.32
C ILE A 130 11.91 19.60 -37.82
N ILE A 131 11.51 18.59 -37.07
CA ILE A 131 11.53 18.59 -35.61
C ILE A 131 12.58 17.58 -35.17
N ASN A 132 13.61 18.05 -34.50
CA ASN A 132 14.67 17.21 -33.96
C ASN A 132 14.44 17.00 -32.45
N LEU A 133 14.31 15.74 -32.02
CA LEU A 133 14.20 15.36 -30.64
C LEU A 133 15.57 14.89 -30.16
N SER A 134 15.96 15.26 -28.93
CA SER A 134 17.20 14.78 -28.32
C SER A 134 17.11 13.28 -28.01
N ALA A 135 17.94 12.51 -28.68
CA ALA A 135 18.00 11.07 -28.47
C ALA A 135 18.44 10.72 -27.04
N GLU A 136 19.36 11.50 -26.49
CA GLU A 136 19.86 11.30 -25.13
C GLU A 136 18.77 11.52 -24.08
N LYS A 137 18.01 12.63 -24.17
CA LYS A 137 16.93 12.92 -23.22
C LYS A 137 15.83 11.87 -23.27
N LEU A 138 15.43 11.49 -24.49
CA LEU A 138 14.42 10.44 -24.69
C LEU A 138 14.88 9.09 -24.11
N TYR A 139 16.12 8.70 -24.39
CA TYR A 139 16.67 7.45 -23.87
C TYR A 139 16.71 7.45 -22.34
N ARG A 140 17.21 8.53 -21.74
CA ARG A 140 17.31 8.67 -20.28
C ARG A 140 15.95 8.54 -19.59
N ASP A 141 14.94 9.26 -20.09
CA ASP A 141 13.59 9.20 -19.51
C ASP A 141 12.94 7.81 -19.66
N MET A 142 13.18 7.15 -20.79
CA MET A 142 12.70 5.78 -21.01
C MET A 142 13.39 4.76 -20.09
N VAL A 143 14.70 4.87 -19.91
CA VAL A 143 15.47 3.95 -19.06
C VAL A 143 15.18 4.17 -17.59
N ASP A 144 15.06 5.42 -17.15
CA ASP A 144 14.70 5.75 -15.75
C ASP A 144 13.34 5.16 -15.37
N ARG A 145 12.40 5.09 -16.30
CA ARG A 145 11.09 4.46 -16.09
C ARG A 145 11.13 2.94 -16.10
N LEU A 146 12.08 2.34 -16.79
CA LEU A 146 12.21 0.88 -16.91
C LEU A 146 12.95 0.23 -15.74
N SER A 147 13.41 1.02 -14.76
CA SER A 147 14.03 0.58 -13.49
C SER A 147 15.01 -0.59 -13.64
N GLY A 148 16.18 -0.35 -14.20
CA GLY A 148 17.19 -1.39 -14.24
C GLY A 148 18.55 -0.93 -14.77
N SER A 149 19.60 -1.56 -14.29
CA SER A 149 20.97 -1.45 -14.79
C SER A 149 21.17 -2.17 -16.13
N ASP A 150 20.11 -2.39 -16.87
CA ASP A 150 20.08 -3.27 -18.03
C ASP A 150 20.42 -2.49 -19.29
N ASP A 151 21.16 -3.13 -20.20
CA ASP A 151 21.42 -2.59 -21.53
C ASP A 151 20.13 -2.59 -22.36
N THR A 152 19.53 -1.42 -22.55
CA THR A 152 18.31 -1.24 -23.31
C THR A 152 18.63 -0.65 -24.69
N TYR A 153 18.14 -1.31 -25.74
CA TYR A 153 18.32 -0.91 -27.14
C TYR A 153 16.96 -0.63 -27.75
N ILE A 154 16.86 0.46 -28.52
CA ILE A 154 15.75 0.65 -29.43
C ILE A 154 16.29 0.50 -30.85
N VAL A 155 15.68 -0.42 -31.57
CA VAL A 155 16.15 -0.87 -32.89
C VAL A 155 15.07 -0.56 -33.92
N SER A 156 15.45 -0.01 -35.05
CA SER A 156 14.56 0.24 -36.19
C SER A 156 14.22 -1.06 -36.95
N SER A 157 13.28 -0.97 -37.86
CA SER A 157 12.85 -2.09 -38.69
C SER A 157 13.95 -2.66 -39.61
N ASP A 158 14.99 -1.89 -39.89
CA ASP A 158 16.19 -2.32 -40.63
C ASP A 158 17.26 -2.95 -39.73
N GLY A 159 16.97 -3.13 -38.44
CA GLY A 159 17.85 -3.78 -37.48
C GLY A 159 18.99 -2.91 -36.94
N ARG A 160 18.93 -1.58 -37.16
CA ARG A 160 19.94 -0.64 -36.65
C ARG A 160 19.52 -0.06 -35.32
N ILE A 161 20.50 0.19 -34.46
CA ILE A 161 20.27 0.81 -33.15
C ILE A 161 19.93 2.29 -33.32
N VAL A 162 18.74 2.68 -32.89
CA VAL A 162 18.20 4.05 -32.99
C VAL A 162 18.45 4.85 -31.72
N LEU A 163 18.29 4.20 -30.54
CA LEU A 163 18.54 4.80 -29.25
C LEU A 163 19.28 3.82 -28.35
N HIS A 164 20.30 4.33 -27.68
CA HIS A 164 21.11 3.61 -26.70
C HIS A 164 21.89 4.61 -25.82
N GLY A 165 22.21 4.27 -24.59
CA GLY A 165 22.99 5.10 -23.68
C GLY A 165 24.43 5.35 -24.11
N ASP A 166 25.04 4.38 -24.79
CA ASP A 166 26.36 4.54 -25.41
C ASP A 166 26.19 4.98 -26.88
N THR A 167 26.49 6.22 -27.16
CA THR A 167 26.37 6.82 -28.49
C THR A 167 27.21 6.11 -29.56
N ARG A 168 28.30 5.44 -29.18
CA ARG A 168 29.15 4.67 -30.11
C ARG A 168 28.47 3.43 -30.70
N ARG A 169 27.37 2.99 -30.10
CA ARG A 169 26.57 1.85 -30.58
C ARG A 169 25.47 2.29 -31.56
N LEU A 170 25.14 3.58 -31.60
CA LEU A 170 24.12 4.12 -32.51
C LEU A 170 24.44 3.84 -33.97
N HIS A 171 23.41 3.64 -34.77
CA HIS A 171 23.46 3.34 -36.19
C HIS A 171 24.16 2.02 -36.58
N ARG A 172 24.67 1.28 -35.58
CA ARG A 172 25.24 -0.06 -35.81
C ARG A 172 24.15 -1.12 -35.87
N PRO A 173 24.40 -2.20 -36.61
CA PRO A 173 23.44 -3.31 -36.63
C PRO A 173 23.39 -3.96 -35.24
N MET A 174 22.17 -4.11 -34.69
CA MET A 174 21.96 -4.75 -33.37
C MET A 174 22.53 -6.18 -33.29
N LEU A 175 22.50 -6.88 -34.43
CA LEU A 175 23.03 -8.23 -34.53
C LEU A 175 24.53 -8.36 -34.20
N ALA A 176 25.28 -7.26 -34.24
CA ALA A 176 26.69 -7.26 -33.82
C ALA A 176 26.84 -7.36 -32.27
N PHE A 177 25.81 -7.10 -31.52
CA PHE A 177 25.81 -7.08 -30.05
C PHE A 177 25.02 -8.26 -29.45
N LEU A 178 24.31 -9.02 -30.29
CA LEU A 178 23.54 -10.18 -29.88
C LEU A 178 24.24 -11.48 -30.29
N PRO A 179 24.13 -12.52 -29.46
CA PRO A 179 24.56 -13.86 -29.83
C PRO A 179 23.81 -14.38 -31.07
N ASP A 180 24.43 -15.27 -31.82
CA ASP A 180 23.86 -15.81 -33.06
C ASP A 180 22.49 -16.49 -32.84
N ASP A 181 22.31 -17.16 -31.70
CA ASP A 181 21.06 -17.81 -31.31
C ASP A 181 19.89 -16.83 -31.09
N ALA A 182 20.21 -15.56 -30.85
CA ALA A 182 19.20 -14.54 -30.63
C ALA A 182 18.66 -13.92 -31.93
N ARG A 183 19.34 -14.15 -33.05
CA ARG A 183 19.01 -13.51 -34.36
C ARG A 183 17.66 -13.98 -34.91
N GLU A 184 17.32 -15.26 -34.71
CA GLU A 184 16.10 -15.84 -35.23
C GLU A 184 14.86 -15.52 -34.35
N ALA A 185 15.10 -15.18 -33.07
CA ALA A 185 14.02 -14.95 -32.10
C ALA A 185 13.43 -13.53 -32.11
N ILE A 186 14.08 -12.57 -32.78
CA ILE A 186 13.67 -11.15 -32.79
C ILE A 186 12.62 -10.90 -33.90
N GLY A 187 11.44 -11.38 -33.74
CA GLY A 187 10.34 -11.15 -34.73
C GLY A 187 8.98 -10.86 -34.10
N SER A 188 8.79 -11.20 -32.83
CA SER A 188 7.54 -11.05 -32.11
C SER A 188 7.80 -10.54 -30.69
N GLN A 189 6.75 -10.35 -29.89
CA GLN A 189 6.91 -10.07 -28.47
C GLN A 189 7.32 -11.34 -27.74
N GLY A 190 8.34 -11.24 -26.87
CA GLY A 190 8.77 -12.41 -26.13
C GLY A 190 10.03 -12.17 -25.31
N TYR A 191 10.52 -13.24 -24.76
CA TYR A 191 11.82 -13.29 -24.08
C TYR A 191 12.52 -14.61 -24.33
N PHE A 192 13.81 -14.61 -24.27
CA PHE A 192 14.63 -15.83 -24.33
C PHE A 192 15.88 -15.67 -23.45
N VAL A 193 16.43 -16.79 -23.02
CA VAL A 193 17.62 -16.80 -22.18
C VAL A 193 18.76 -17.35 -23.01
N VAL A 194 19.82 -16.54 -23.16
CA VAL A 194 21.06 -16.93 -23.79
C VAL A 194 22.08 -17.27 -22.70
N ARG A 195 22.77 -18.39 -22.88
CA ARG A 195 23.86 -18.81 -22.01
C ARG A 195 25.15 -18.80 -22.84
N ASP A 196 26.01 -17.85 -22.50
CA ASP A 196 27.35 -17.79 -23.07
C ASP A 196 28.41 -18.05 -21.99
N GLY A 197 29.69 -18.08 -22.38
CA GLY A 197 30.78 -18.29 -21.43
C GLY A 197 30.88 -17.24 -20.33
N ALA A 198 30.21 -16.10 -20.48
CA ALA A 198 30.16 -15.02 -19.50
C ALA A 198 29.00 -15.16 -18.50
N GLY A 199 27.98 -15.99 -18.82
CA GLY A 199 26.83 -16.21 -17.93
C GLY A 199 25.54 -16.43 -18.66
N ALA A 200 24.41 -16.30 -17.91
CA ALA A 200 23.07 -16.35 -18.46
C ALA A 200 22.51 -14.94 -18.56
N ARG A 201 22.11 -14.54 -19.77
CA ARG A 201 21.47 -13.25 -20.04
C ARG A 201 20.03 -13.46 -20.48
N LEU A 202 19.13 -12.68 -19.91
CA LEU A 202 17.74 -12.60 -20.33
C LEU A 202 17.63 -11.50 -21.38
N ILE A 203 17.15 -11.84 -22.56
CA ILE A 203 16.86 -10.88 -23.63
C ILE A 203 15.35 -10.84 -23.78
N SER A 204 14.76 -9.70 -23.48
CA SER A 204 13.35 -9.43 -23.71
C SER A 204 13.19 -8.44 -24.85
N HIS A 205 12.21 -8.67 -25.71
CA HIS A 205 11.95 -7.83 -26.86
C HIS A 205 10.46 -7.55 -27.04
N SER A 206 10.16 -6.34 -27.48
CA SER A 206 8.80 -5.88 -27.75
C SER A 206 8.80 -4.96 -28.95
N ALA A 207 8.03 -5.31 -29.95
CA ALA A 207 7.90 -4.52 -31.16
C ALA A 207 6.77 -3.50 -31.03
N SER A 208 7.01 -2.27 -31.50
CA SER A 208 6.00 -1.23 -31.67
C SER A 208 5.59 -1.13 -33.13
N PRO A 209 4.44 -1.65 -33.53
CA PRO A 209 4.01 -1.61 -34.93
C PRO A 209 3.83 -0.19 -35.48
N GLN A 210 3.47 0.76 -34.60
CA GLN A 210 3.23 2.16 -34.98
C GLN A 210 4.51 2.90 -35.36
N LEU A 211 5.59 2.64 -34.63
CA LEU A 211 6.89 3.29 -34.87
C LEU A 211 7.79 2.45 -35.79
N GLY A 212 7.49 1.18 -35.98
CA GLY A 212 8.37 0.23 -36.67
C GLY A 212 9.65 -0.03 -35.88
N TRP A 213 9.61 0.12 -34.56
CA TRP A 213 10.76 -0.06 -33.67
C TRP A 213 10.58 -1.29 -32.80
N THR A 214 11.70 -1.86 -32.40
CA THR A 214 11.74 -2.95 -31.43
C THR A 214 12.56 -2.50 -30.22
N LEU A 215 11.95 -2.56 -29.06
CA LEU A 215 12.63 -2.41 -27.78
C LEU A 215 13.28 -3.74 -27.42
N ILE A 216 14.58 -3.74 -27.16
CA ILE A 216 15.33 -4.91 -26.74
C ILE A 216 16.00 -4.58 -25.41
N ASN A 217 15.74 -5.36 -24.38
CA ASN A 217 16.36 -5.22 -23.08
C ASN A 217 17.21 -6.45 -22.79
N VAL A 218 18.47 -6.25 -22.44
CA VAL A 218 19.44 -7.29 -22.14
C VAL A 218 19.81 -7.22 -20.66
N SER A 219 19.27 -8.17 -19.88
CA SER A 219 19.47 -8.25 -18.42
C SER A 219 20.42 -9.37 -18.07
N ASP A 220 21.36 -9.11 -17.16
CA ASP A 220 22.19 -10.18 -16.59
C ASP A 220 21.40 -10.93 -15.52
N LEU A 221 21.14 -12.22 -15.77
CA LEU A 221 20.42 -13.07 -14.80
C LEU A 221 21.20 -13.24 -13.48
N ARG A 222 22.50 -13.05 -13.49
CA ARG A 222 23.29 -13.09 -12.24
C ARG A 222 22.96 -11.92 -11.36
N ALA A 223 22.90 -10.72 -11.91
CA ALA A 223 22.52 -9.51 -11.16
C ALA A 223 21.12 -9.64 -10.56
N VAL A 224 20.16 -10.18 -11.33
CA VAL A 224 18.80 -10.48 -10.86
C VAL A 224 18.82 -11.54 -9.76
N SER A 225 19.63 -12.60 -9.91
CA SER A 225 19.74 -13.67 -8.92
C SER A 225 20.43 -13.21 -7.64
N GLU A 226 21.41 -12.33 -7.70
CA GLU A 226 22.08 -11.75 -6.53
C GLU A 226 21.14 -10.83 -5.73
N SER A 227 20.37 -10.00 -6.41
CA SER A 227 19.31 -9.21 -5.79
C SER A 227 18.28 -10.10 -5.08
N THR A 228 17.87 -11.19 -5.74
CA THR A 228 16.94 -12.17 -5.17
C THR A 228 17.57 -12.99 -4.04
N ALA A 229 18.88 -13.25 -4.08
CA ALA A 229 19.60 -13.98 -3.03
C ALA A 229 19.61 -13.20 -1.70
N SER A 230 19.73 -11.88 -1.75
CA SER A 230 19.65 -11.03 -0.56
C SER A 230 18.27 -11.08 0.07
N LEU A 231 17.21 -11.00 -0.73
CA LEU A 231 15.83 -11.17 -0.28
C LEU A 231 15.61 -12.57 0.32
N ARG A 232 16.08 -13.63 -0.35
CA ARG A 232 15.98 -15.00 0.15
C ARG A 232 16.69 -15.17 1.49
N ARG A 233 17.89 -14.58 1.67
CA ARG A 233 18.62 -14.61 2.95
C ARG A 233 17.82 -13.92 4.05
N THR A 234 17.25 -12.75 3.78
CA THR A 234 16.42 -12.01 4.73
C THR A 234 15.17 -12.81 5.13
N ILE A 235 14.50 -13.43 4.16
CA ILE A 235 13.32 -14.28 4.42
C ILE A 235 13.70 -15.50 5.27
N VAL A 236 14.80 -16.18 4.95
CA VAL A 236 15.25 -17.34 5.72
C VAL A 236 15.65 -16.97 7.14
N LEU A 237 16.36 -15.84 7.32
CA LEU A 237 16.71 -15.34 8.65
C LEU A 237 15.48 -14.94 9.45
N SER A 238 14.53 -14.23 8.87
CA SER A 238 13.29 -13.86 9.57
C SER A 238 12.44 -15.07 9.93
N ALA A 239 12.32 -16.05 9.05
CA ALA A 239 11.64 -17.31 9.33
C ALA A 239 12.34 -18.07 10.45
N GLY A 240 13.68 -18.09 10.47
CA GLY A 240 14.47 -18.68 11.56
C GLY A 240 14.23 -18.02 12.90
N VAL A 241 14.18 -16.69 12.94
CA VAL A 241 13.87 -15.92 14.17
C VAL A 241 12.45 -16.22 14.66
N VAL A 242 11.46 -16.22 13.79
CA VAL A 242 10.06 -16.54 14.14
C VAL A 242 9.96 -17.95 14.67
N LEU A 243 10.60 -18.92 14.02
CA LEU A 243 10.62 -20.31 14.48
C LEU A 243 11.27 -20.43 15.86
N PHE A 244 12.41 -19.79 16.08
CA PHE A 244 13.09 -19.78 17.39
C PHE A 244 12.22 -19.17 18.48
N LEU A 245 11.58 -18.03 18.22
CA LEU A 245 10.66 -17.38 19.15
C LEU A 245 9.45 -18.26 19.46
N SER A 246 8.91 -18.96 18.45
CA SER A 246 7.79 -19.88 18.64
C SER A 246 8.16 -21.06 19.53
N ILE A 247 9.34 -21.65 19.33
CA ILE A 247 9.85 -22.74 20.17
C ILE A 247 10.10 -22.25 21.60
N ALA A 248 10.71 -21.07 21.76
CA ALA A 248 10.96 -20.48 23.06
C ALA A 248 9.65 -20.19 23.82
N LEU A 249 8.67 -19.62 23.12
CA LEU A 249 7.34 -19.35 23.67
C LEU A 249 6.62 -20.65 24.07
N ALA A 250 6.66 -21.67 23.22
CA ALA A 250 6.11 -22.99 23.52
C ALA A 250 6.76 -23.62 24.75
N TYR A 251 8.09 -23.52 24.87
CA TYR A 251 8.84 -24.01 26.02
C TYR A 251 8.45 -23.28 27.33
N VAL A 252 8.42 -21.93 27.28
CA VAL A 252 8.02 -21.12 28.45
C VAL A 252 6.57 -21.40 28.85
N SER A 253 5.67 -21.46 27.87
CA SER A 253 4.24 -21.77 28.10
C SER A 253 4.06 -23.18 28.67
N SER A 254 4.77 -24.18 28.13
CA SER A 254 4.77 -25.53 28.63
C SER A 254 5.22 -25.57 30.10
N LYS A 255 6.38 -24.95 30.38
CA LYS A 255 6.91 -24.92 31.77
C LYS A 255 6.01 -24.13 32.73
N SER A 256 5.38 -23.06 32.27
CA SER A 256 4.44 -22.25 33.06
C SER A 256 3.16 -23.02 33.38
N LEU A 257 2.64 -23.79 32.42
CA LEU A 257 1.44 -24.61 32.61
C LEU A 257 1.69 -25.87 33.46
N TYR A 258 2.86 -26.49 33.31
CA TYR A 258 3.19 -27.67 34.10
C TYR A 258 3.45 -27.38 35.59
N ARG A 259 3.98 -26.21 35.95
CA ARG A 259 4.24 -25.84 37.35
C ARG A 259 2.97 -25.81 38.24
N PRO A 260 1.85 -25.16 37.83
CA PRO A 260 0.63 -25.22 38.65
C PRO A 260 0.01 -26.60 38.67
N VAL A 261 0.11 -27.39 37.60
CA VAL A 261 -0.41 -28.77 37.55
C VAL A 261 0.35 -29.69 38.54
N THR A 262 1.68 -29.57 38.58
CA THR A 262 2.47 -30.35 39.55
C THR A 262 2.20 -29.94 41.00
N ARG A 263 1.91 -28.66 41.26
CA ARG A 263 1.47 -28.19 42.59
C ARG A 263 0.10 -28.74 42.98
N LEU A 264 -0.84 -28.74 42.05
CA LEU A 264 -2.17 -29.35 42.26
C LEU A 264 -2.06 -30.86 42.51
N LYS A 265 -1.19 -31.55 41.77
CA LYS A 265 -0.91 -32.99 41.99
C LYS A 265 -0.35 -33.29 43.39
N ALA A 266 0.55 -32.40 43.86
CA ALA A 266 1.10 -32.51 45.22
C ALA A 266 0.05 -32.23 46.30
N LEU A 267 -0.82 -31.25 46.12
CA LEU A 267 -1.92 -30.93 47.04
C LEU A 267 -3.01 -32.01 47.08
N ALA A 268 -3.26 -32.66 45.95
CA ALA A 268 -4.23 -33.75 45.82
C ALA A 268 -3.72 -35.06 46.45
N GLY A 269 -2.50 -35.10 47.01
CA GLY A 269 -1.97 -36.29 47.69
C GLY A 269 -1.74 -37.49 46.78
N ILE A 270 -1.72 -37.30 45.47
CA ILE A 270 -1.55 -38.37 44.50
C ILE A 270 -0.06 -38.76 44.48
N ARG A 271 0.30 -39.67 45.41
CA ARG A 271 1.60 -40.34 45.37
C ARG A 271 1.60 -41.35 44.24
N HIS A 272 2.68 -41.36 43.48
CA HIS A 272 2.91 -42.27 42.39
C HIS A 272 2.73 -43.73 42.81
N ALA A 273 1.60 -44.29 42.55
CA ALA A 273 1.38 -45.72 42.58
C ALA A 273 0.52 -46.03 41.33
N GLY A 274 1.11 -46.03 40.20
CA GLY A 274 0.45 -46.40 38.97
C GLY A 274 1.47 -46.78 37.92
N THR A 275 1.26 -47.91 37.32
CA THR A 275 1.97 -48.47 36.17
C THR A 275 2.24 -47.46 35.09
N PRO A 276 3.43 -47.48 34.45
CA PRO A 276 3.72 -46.60 33.32
C PRO A 276 2.87 -46.97 32.10
N GLY A 277 1.81 -46.22 31.85
CA GLY A 277 0.92 -46.47 30.73
C GLY A 277 -0.38 -45.64 30.70
N GLU A 278 -0.88 -45.18 31.81
CA GLU A 278 -2.10 -44.36 31.85
C GLU A 278 -1.77 -42.86 31.95
N GLN A 279 -1.74 -42.23 30.82
CA GLN A 279 -1.41 -40.78 30.64
C GLN A 279 -2.63 -39.87 30.86
N ASP A 280 -3.59 -40.23 31.70
CA ASP A 280 -4.75 -39.36 31.98
C ASP A 280 -4.58 -38.58 33.29
N GLU A 281 -3.51 -37.74 33.34
CA GLU A 281 -3.26 -36.86 34.48
C GLU A 281 -4.40 -35.86 34.71
N PHE A 282 -5.03 -35.39 33.62
CA PHE A 282 -6.18 -34.48 33.69
C PHE A 282 -7.45 -35.19 34.18
N GLY A 283 -7.67 -36.43 33.81
CA GLY A 283 -8.78 -37.26 34.33
C GLY A 283 -8.68 -37.50 35.84
N HIS A 284 -7.47 -37.67 36.37
CA HIS A 284 -7.26 -37.79 37.83
C HIS A 284 -7.53 -36.46 38.56
N ILE A 285 -7.06 -35.33 38.02
CA ILE A 285 -7.36 -34.01 38.59
C ILE A 285 -8.86 -33.72 38.52
N GLY A 286 -9.50 -34.05 37.40
CA GLY A 286 -10.94 -33.90 37.23
C GLY A 286 -11.75 -34.67 38.26
N ARG A 287 -11.39 -35.93 38.49
CA ARG A 287 -12.02 -36.77 39.55
C ARG A 287 -11.81 -36.20 40.94
N PHE A 288 -10.61 -35.72 41.28
CA PHE A 288 -10.34 -35.08 42.55
C PHE A 288 -11.15 -33.81 42.76
N VAL A 289 -11.23 -32.94 41.77
CA VAL A 289 -12.05 -31.73 41.84
C VAL A 289 -13.53 -32.09 41.99
N GLN A 290 -14.00 -33.09 41.29
CA GLN A 290 -15.39 -33.55 41.40
C GLN A 290 -15.72 -34.11 42.77
N MET A 291 -14.82 -34.92 43.36
CA MET A 291 -14.97 -35.41 44.72
C MET A 291 -15.01 -34.24 45.73
N THR A 292 -14.11 -33.29 45.62
CA THR A 292 -14.04 -32.13 46.51
C THR A 292 -15.31 -31.27 46.42
N VAL A 293 -15.85 -31.10 45.23
CA VAL A 293 -17.11 -30.37 45.01
C VAL A 293 -18.29 -31.14 45.59
N GLN A 294 -18.36 -32.46 45.41
CA GLN A 294 -19.41 -33.30 46.00
C GLN A 294 -19.34 -33.29 47.54
N GLU A 295 -18.14 -33.38 48.10
CA GLU A 295 -17.93 -33.32 49.53
C GLU A 295 -18.37 -31.97 50.12
N ARG A 296 -17.99 -30.86 49.45
CA ARG A 296 -18.45 -29.52 49.82
C ARG A 296 -19.97 -29.41 49.78
N ASP A 297 -20.62 -29.94 48.77
CA ASP A 297 -22.05 -29.85 48.59
C ASP A 297 -22.79 -30.73 49.59
N TYR A 298 -22.25 -31.90 49.93
CA TYR A 298 -22.71 -32.73 51.01
C TYR A 298 -22.64 -32.03 52.38
N TYR A 299 -21.51 -31.38 52.71
CA TYR A 299 -21.41 -30.60 53.95
C TYR A 299 -22.34 -29.40 53.97
N LYS A 300 -22.52 -28.72 52.83
CA LYS A 300 -23.51 -27.62 52.74
C LYS A 300 -24.93 -28.08 52.96
N GLU A 301 -25.29 -29.26 52.48
CA GLU A 301 -26.61 -29.81 52.64
C GLU A 301 -26.86 -30.23 54.09
N LYS A 302 -25.87 -30.89 54.72
CA LYS A 302 -25.91 -31.19 56.15
C LYS A 302 -25.98 -29.95 57.02
N LEU A 303 -25.29 -28.89 56.67
CA LEU A 303 -25.38 -27.63 57.39
C LEU A 303 -26.78 -27.00 57.24
N LYS A 304 -27.38 -27.09 56.05
CA LYS A 304 -28.76 -26.64 55.84
C LYS A 304 -29.77 -27.44 56.60
N GLU A 305 -29.61 -28.75 56.72
CA GLU A 305 -30.47 -29.61 57.52
C GLU A 305 -30.36 -29.33 59.01
N SER A 306 -29.14 -29.09 59.54
CA SER A 306 -28.92 -28.79 60.96
C SER A 306 -29.32 -27.34 61.34
N PHE A 307 -29.32 -26.42 60.40
CA PHE A 307 -29.61 -25.03 60.67
C PHE A 307 -31.00 -24.76 61.30
N PRO A 308 -32.10 -25.34 60.82
CA PRO A 308 -33.42 -25.16 61.47
C PRO A 308 -33.47 -25.75 62.91
N VAL A 309 -32.77 -26.83 63.12
CA VAL A 309 -32.71 -27.44 64.47
C VAL A 309 -32.00 -26.50 65.44
N HIS A 310 -30.85 -25.99 65.09
CA HIS A 310 -30.13 -25.03 65.93
C HIS A 310 -30.89 -23.71 66.13
N ARG A 311 -31.62 -23.24 65.04
CA ARG A 311 -32.49 -22.07 65.13
C ARG A 311 -33.64 -22.28 66.19
N GLU A 312 -34.29 -23.46 66.21
CA GLU A 312 -35.30 -23.78 67.12
C GLU A 312 -34.74 -23.98 68.54
N GLN A 313 -33.60 -24.61 68.73
CA GLN A 313 -32.90 -24.71 70.02
C GLN A 313 -32.57 -23.30 70.56
N PHE A 314 -32.10 -22.40 69.69
CA PHE A 314 -31.81 -21.04 70.11
C PHE A 314 -33.09 -20.30 70.56
N LYS A 315 -34.18 -20.38 69.84
CA LYS A 315 -35.49 -19.84 70.28
C LYS A 315 -35.92 -20.37 71.60
N ARG A 316 -35.82 -21.66 71.79
CA ARG A 316 -36.14 -22.30 73.10
C ARG A 316 -35.20 -21.89 74.24
N SER A 317 -33.91 -21.62 73.93
CA SER A 317 -32.97 -21.15 74.95
C SER A 317 -33.24 -19.69 75.36
N LEU A 318 -33.77 -18.87 74.47
CA LEU A 318 -34.25 -17.49 74.80
C LEU A 318 -35.43 -17.56 75.81
N LEU A 319 -36.32 -18.54 75.66
CA LEU A 319 -37.49 -18.70 76.52
C LEU A 319 -37.14 -19.31 77.88
N ARG A 320 -36.04 -20.10 77.94
CA ARG A 320 -35.59 -20.77 79.17
C ARG A 320 -34.52 -19.97 79.90
N ARG A 321 -34.83 -18.83 80.45
CA ARG A 321 -33.99 -18.04 81.40
C ARG A 321 -32.52 -18.46 81.59
N ARG A 322 -31.78 -18.71 80.48
CA ARG A 322 -30.34 -18.90 80.54
C ARG A 322 -29.74 -17.49 80.39
N ALA A 323 -28.87 -17.11 81.33
CA ALA A 323 -28.19 -15.83 81.31
C ALA A 323 -27.29 -15.75 80.06
N MET A 324 -27.78 -15.16 79.00
CA MET A 324 -27.00 -14.77 77.83
C MET A 324 -26.80 -13.27 77.88
N SER A 325 -25.62 -12.82 77.48
CA SER A 325 -25.37 -11.40 77.39
C SER A 325 -26.15 -10.78 76.19
N LEU A 326 -26.49 -9.53 76.27
CA LEU A 326 -27.21 -8.80 75.23
C LEU A 326 -26.46 -8.85 73.88
N ASP A 327 -25.13 -8.83 73.86
CA ASP A 327 -24.32 -8.87 72.67
C ASP A 327 -24.30 -10.29 72.05
N GLU A 328 -24.36 -11.35 72.89
CA GLU A 328 -24.47 -12.71 72.40
C GLU A 328 -25.84 -12.97 71.76
N ILE A 329 -26.89 -12.41 72.32
CA ILE A 329 -28.25 -12.47 71.75
C ILE A 329 -28.30 -11.75 70.41
N LYS A 330 -27.73 -10.53 70.26
CA LYS A 330 -27.69 -9.82 69.04
C LYS A 330 -26.87 -10.56 67.94
N GLN A 331 -25.74 -11.13 68.30
CA GLN A 331 -24.93 -11.87 67.35
C GLN A 331 -25.64 -13.15 66.86
N LYS A 332 -26.29 -13.87 67.75
CA LYS A 332 -27.00 -15.11 67.40
C LYS A 332 -28.32 -14.84 66.67
N THR A 333 -29.02 -13.76 67.00
CA THR A 333 -30.25 -13.35 66.25
C THR A 333 -29.88 -12.95 64.83
N ALA A 334 -28.79 -12.17 64.64
CA ALA A 334 -28.28 -11.82 63.31
C ALA A 334 -27.82 -13.08 62.51
N TYR A 335 -27.11 -14.03 63.15
CA TYR A 335 -26.69 -15.27 62.52
C TYR A 335 -27.85 -16.15 62.05
N PHE A 336 -28.92 -16.27 62.87
CA PHE A 336 -30.09 -17.09 62.55
C PHE A 336 -31.16 -16.33 61.73
N GLY A 337 -30.92 -15.08 61.36
CA GLY A 337 -31.88 -14.25 60.62
C GLY A 337 -33.22 -14.10 61.37
N ILE A 338 -33.13 -13.93 62.67
CA ILE A 338 -34.33 -13.71 63.52
C ILE A 338 -34.38 -12.23 63.86
N ASP A 339 -35.37 -11.54 63.34
CA ASP A 339 -35.58 -10.13 63.62
C ASP A 339 -36.31 -10.01 64.95
N ILE A 340 -35.59 -9.66 66.03
CA ILE A 340 -36.15 -9.47 67.38
C ILE A 340 -35.53 -8.18 67.91
N ASP A 341 -36.36 -7.20 68.24
CA ASP A 341 -35.95 -6.05 69.07
C ASP A 341 -35.95 -6.46 70.55
N PRO A 342 -34.79 -6.55 71.19
CA PRO A 342 -34.69 -7.03 72.56
C PRO A 342 -35.31 -6.06 73.60
N ARG A 343 -35.73 -4.87 73.20
CA ARG A 343 -36.36 -3.87 74.06
C ARG A 343 -37.86 -3.97 74.14
N GLY A 344 -38.48 -4.79 73.28
CA GLY A 344 -39.94 -4.92 73.18
C GLY A 344 -40.48 -6.33 73.30
N LEU A 345 -39.73 -7.27 73.95
CA LEU A 345 -40.16 -8.63 74.07
C LEU A 345 -41.19 -8.81 75.16
N ALA A 346 -42.43 -9.15 74.79
CA ALA A 346 -43.45 -9.63 75.72
C ALA A 346 -43.62 -11.14 75.50
N VAL A 347 -43.57 -11.94 76.63
CA VAL A 347 -43.84 -13.34 76.57
C VAL A 347 -45.24 -13.61 77.11
N PHE A 348 -46.07 -14.15 76.27
CA PHE A 348 -47.43 -14.60 76.67
C PHE A 348 -47.37 -16.08 76.87
N ALA A 349 -47.69 -16.52 78.10
CA ALA A 349 -47.88 -17.93 78.43
C ALA A 349 -49.40 -18.20 78.41
N LEU A 350 -49.80 -18.98 77.41
CA LEU A 350 -51.20 -19.53 77.42
C LEU A 350 -51.18 -20.83 78.15
N MET A 351 -51.79 -20.90 79.34
CA MET A 351 -52.18 -22.16 80.01
C MET A 351 -53.53 -22.56 79.51
N TRP A 352 -53.59 -23.66 78.82
CA TRP A 352 -54.85 -24.31 78.52
C TRP A 352 -55.28 -25.18 79.73
N ASP A 353 -56.25 -24.71 80.45
CA ASP A 353 -56.93 -25.50 81.39
C ASP A 353 -58.17 -26.11 80.74
N GLY A 354 -58.08 -27.35 80.42
CA GLY A 354 -59.14 -28.08 79.74
C GLY A 354 -60.22 -28.55 80.69
N GLU A 355 -61.15 -27.72 81.13
CA GLU A 355 -62.47 -28.13 81.48
C GLU A 355 -63.42 -26.90 81.54
N ASN A 356 -64.33 -26.93 80.61
CA ASN A 356 -65.66 -26.26 80.62
C ASN A 356 -65.75 -24.76 80.89
N GLY A 357 -66.20 -24.04 79.86
CA GLY A 357 -67.27 -23.01 79.98
C GLY A 357 -66.76 -21.58 79.99
N ASP A 358 -67.28 -20.93 79.06
CA ASP A 358 -67.60 -19.50 78.96
C ASP A 358 -66.50 -18.49 78.66
N ALA A 359 -66.74 -17.90 77.54
CA ALA A 359 -66.05 -16.76 76.93
C ALA A 359 -66.09 -15.50 77.81
N GLY A 360 -65.01 -14.97 78.10
CA GLY A 360 -64.83 -13.64 78.64
C GLY A 360 -63.71 -12.86 78.02
N CYS A 361 -63.94 -12.21 76.95
CA CYS A 361 -63.00 -11.24 76.46
C CYS A 361 -63.04 -9.98 77.34
N SER A 362 -62.03 -9.72 78.05
CA SER A 362 -61.78 -8.39 78.60
C SER A 362 -60.59 -7.72 77.89
N ASN A 363 -60.99 -6.78 77.10
CA ASN A 363 -60.12 -5.84 76.43
C ASN A 363 -59.71 -4.75 77.43
N THR A 364 -58.48 -4.56 77.71
CA THR A 364 -58.04 -3.26 78.24
C THR A 364 -56.92 -2.79 77.46
N GLY A 365 -57.27 -1.72 76.78
CA GLY A 365 -56.44 -0.88 75.98
C GLY A 365 -55.49 -0.05 76.81
N SER A 366 -54.59 0.50 76.15
CA SER A 366 -54.37 1.94 76.04
C SER A 366 -53.16 2.30 75.26
N ASN A 367 -53.44 3.10 74.32
CA ASN A 367 -52.83 4.33 73.86
C ASN A 367 -51.56 4.22 73.00
N ASP A 368 -51.86 4.50 71.78
CA ASP A 368 -51.30 5.45 70.80
C ASP A 368 -50.29 6.49 71.32
N PRO A 369 -49.59 7.28 70.44
CA PRO A 369 -49.74 7.42 68.97
C PRO A 369 -48.45 7.63 68.16
N GLU A 370 -48.67 7.63 66.89
CA GLU A 370 -48.31 8.68 65.89
C GLU A 370 -47.12 8.51 64.96
N TYR A 371 -47.47 8.72 63.70
CA TYR A 371 -46.70 9.12 62.50
C TYR A 371 -45.77 8.10 61.86
N GLY A 372 -45.82 7.92 60.58
CA GLY A 372 -46.39 8.55 59.43
C GLY A 372 -46.08 7.74 58.15
N ASN A 373 -47.01 7.94 57.28
CA ASN A 373 -47.02 7.58 55.88
C ASN A 373 -45.68 7.69 55.13
N ILE A 374 -45.45 6.90 54.15
CA ILE A 374 -45.52 7.28 52.73
C ILE A 374 -45.08 6.13 51.83
N GLU A 375 -46.06 5.75 51.00
CA GLU A 375 -46.06 5.45 49.58
C GLU A 375 -45.10 4.44 48.95
N SER A 376 -45.76 3.45 48.49
CA SER A 376 -45.67 2.72 47.23
C SER A 376 -45.02 3.43 46.06
N ARG A 377 -44.29 2.73 45.28
CA ARG A 377 -44.46 2.70 43.82
C ARG A 377 -43.80 1.49 43.19
N ASP A 378 -44.66 0.84 42.50
CA ASP A 378 -44.50 -0.11 41.43
C ASP A 378 -43.50 0.28 40.35
N SER A 379 -43.03 -0.70 39.69
CA SER A 379 -43.02 -0.91 38.23
C SER A 379 -41.74 -1.57 37.80
N ALA A 380 -41.85 -2.79 37.42
CA ALA A 380 -42.10 -3.29 36.08
C ALA A 380 -40.87 -3.34 35.21
N CYS A 381 -40.46 -4.54 34.90
CA CYS A 381 -40.50 -5.10 33.52
C CYS A 381 -39.45 -4.59 32.53
N GLY A 382 -38.76 -5.50 31.91
CA GLY A 382 -37.99 -5.23 30.69
C GLY A 382 -36.99 -6.32 30.32
N THR A 383 -37.52 -7.39 29.83
CA THR A 383 -36.87 -8.35 28.90
C THR A 383 -36.31 -7.68 27.66
N THR A 384 -35.17 -8.20 27.17
CA THR A 384 -34.82 -8.56 25.77
C THR A 384 -33.34 -8.90 25.73
N VAL A 385 -32.90 -10.07 25.38
CA VAL A 385 -32.78 -10.81 24.12
C VAL A 385 -31.93 -10.05 23.05
N GLY A 386 -30.94 -10.77 22.55
CA GLY A 386 -30.30 -10.65 21.26
C GLY A 386 -28.84 -10.16 21.31
N ASP A 387 -27.97 -10.74 20.78
CA ASP A 387 -27.37 -11.66 19.82
C ASP A 387 -25.93 -11.94 20.24
#